data_c34b4e01737ec0bef47c12ae62a6471a
#
_entry.id   c34b4e01737ec0bef47c12ae62a6471a
#
_cell.length_a   1.000
_cell.length_b   1.000
_cell.length_c   1.000
_cell.angle_alpha   90.00
_cell.angle_beta   90.00
_cell.angle_gamma   90.00
#
_symmetry.space_group_name_H-M   'P 1'
#
loop_
_entity.id
_entity.type
_entity.pdbx_description
1 polymer ?
#
loop_
_entity_poly.entity_id
_entity_poly.type
_entity_poly.pdbx_seq_one_letter_code
_entity_poly.pdbx_strand_id
1 'polypeptide(L)'
;MIKNIKIAGYQGKESVHTQTMNEFIRLINHKFSISFVEDITNYNQKASELIKQTQNGEIDVSYLFSSYFTHLIPELMYLDLPFYFRNKNDAFNKLNEKLKKIIYNQLKNSHNLILLGFWDNGTRHISSSKKFINTPDDCTGQIIRTTPNQLHIDTFKSFGFKPKPLDVLDFKKALLNGDLDAQENPLTNFYQFKVYETQKYLTKTSHVYGFCLFIINKKCFESLSHDEKEIITNSSNITNSFQRNLATEEENLLFKQIIKKNVQVSEITLKNKEKFKKISKKFHNSFFSKHNNLNF
;
A
#
# COMPACT_ATOMS: atom_id res chain seq x y z
N MET A 1 27.85 -22.34 7.24
CA MET A 1 27.27 -21.33 8.14
C MET A 1 25.85 -21.03 7.68
N ILE A 2 24.89 -20.98 8.62
CA ILE A 2 23.51 -20.60 8.33
C ILE A 2 23.50 -19.11 7.96
N LYS A 3 22.94 -18.76 6.81
CA LYS A 3 22.83 -17.36 6.37
C LYS A 3 21.78 -16.63 7.22
N ASN A 4 22.08 -15.38 7.60
CA ASN A 4 21.11 -14.51 8.23
C ASN A 4 20.38 -13.69 7.18
N ILE A 5 19.04 -13.65 7.25
CA ILE A 5 18.16 -12.82 6.41
C ILE A 5 17.56 -11.73 7.29
N LYS A 6 17.83 -10.49 6.93
CA LYS A 6 17.29 -9.31 7.61
C LYS A 6 16.00 -8.87 6.97
N ILE A 7 14.93 -8.84 7.73
CA ILE A 7 13.58 -8.54 7.26
C ILE A 7 13.07 -7.29 7.97
N ALA A 8 12.37 -6.41 7.26
CA ALA A 8 11.73 -5.26 7.89
C ALA A 8 10.39 -4.91 7.25
N GLY A 9 9.49 -4.35 8.06
CA GLY A 9 8.21 -3.79 7.69
C GLY A 9 8.01 -2.37 8.23
N TYR A 10 6.81 -1.83 8.06
CA TYR A 10 6.45 -0.48 8.53
C TYR A 10 5.08 -0.42 9.21
N GLN A 11 4.57 -1.56 9.62
CA GLN A 11 3.26 -1.68 10.28
C GLN A 11 3.41 -2.54 11.53
N GLY A 12 2.57 -2.26 12.53
CA GLY A 12 2.62 -2.95 13.81
C GLY A 12 2.26 -4.44 13.72
N LYS A 13 2.51 -5.14 14.82
CA LYS A 13 2.40 -6.60 14.96
C LYS A 13 1.08 -7.19 14.46
N GLU A 14 -0.03 -6.49 14.70
CA GLU A 14 -1.39 -6.98 14.37
C GLU A 14 -1.78 -6.73 12.90
N SER A 15 -0.93 -6.08 12.09
CA SER A 15 -1.26 -5.82 10.70
C SER A 15 -1.24 -7.11 9.87
N VAL A 16 -2.12 -7.19 8.88
CA VAL A 16 -2.15 -8.30 7.92
C VAL A 16 -0.79 -8.52 7.26
N HIS A 17 -0.05 -7.44 7.00
CA HIS A 17 1.27 -7.54 6.36
C HIS A 17 2.34 -8.10 7.31
N THR A 18 2.33 -7.72 8.59
CA THR A 18 3.25 -8.27 9.59
C THR A 18 2.93 -9.74 9.87
N GLN A 19 1.64 -10.10 10.00
CA GLN A 19 1.22 -11.49 10.13
C GLN A 19 1.66 -12.34 8.92
N THR A 20 1.53 -11.77 7.72
CA THR A 20 2.00 -12.41 6.48
C THR A 20 3.52 -12.58 6.47
N MET A 21 4.27 -11.57 6.93
CA MET A 21 5.73 -11.69 7.02
C MET A 21 6.14 -12.76 8.04
N ASN A 22 5.41 -12.88 9.15
CA ASN A 22 5.62 -13.96 10.12
C ASN A 22 5.39 -15.35 9.51
N GLU A 23 4.39 -15.50 8.63
CA GLU A 23 4.18 -16.76 7.90
C GLU A 23 5.34 -17.04 6.93
N PHE A 24 5.83 -16.03 6.20
CA PHE A 24 7.02 -16.19 5.37
C PHE A 24 8.23 -16.62 6.20
N ILE A 25 8.47 -15.97 7.34
CA ILE A 25 9.56 -16.34 8.28
C ILE A 25 9.40 -17.80 8.74
N ARG A 26 8.20 -18.21 9.13
CA ARG A 26 7.92 -19.60 9.56
C ARG A 26 8.29 -20.63 8.49
N LEU A 27 8.06 -20.28 7.23
CA LEU A 27 8.36 -21.17 6.10
C LEU A 27 9.86 -21.28 5.79
N ILE A 28 10.67 -20.25 6.11
CA ILE A 28 12.10 -20.22 5.77
C ILE A 28 13.06 -20.40 6.96
N ASN A 29 12.59 -20.33 8.22
CA ASN A 29 13.45 -20.32 9.42
C ASN A 29 14.18 -21.64 9.68
N HIS A 30 13.77 -22.74 9.04
CA HIS A 30 14.48 -24.01 9.09
C HIS A 30 15.81 -23.99 8.30
N LYS A 31 15.97 -23.02 7.38
CA LYS A 31 17.14 -22.89 6.49
C LYS A 31 17.97 -21.63 6.79
N PHE A 32 17.32 -20.58 7.30
CA PHE A 32 17.94 -19.26 7.52
C PHE A 32 17.82 -18.83 8.98
N SER A 33 18.82 -18.12 9.47
CA SER A 33 18.67 -17.29 10.67
C SER A 33 17.92 -16.00 10.29
N ILE A 34 17.00 -15.52 11.13
CA ILE A 34 16.14 -14.39 10.78
C ILE A 34 16.30 -13.27 11.80
N SER A 35 16.51 -12.06 11.30
CA SER A 35 16.39 -10.82 12.06
C SER A 35 15.20 -10.04 11.51
N PHE A 36 14.17 -9.78 12.32
CA PHE A 36 12.94 -9.13 11.87
C PHE A 36 12.60 -7.87 12.67
N VAL A 37 12.40 -6.76 11.97
CA VAL A 37 11.88 -5.50 12.48
C VAL A 37 10.47 -5.30 11.93
N GLU A 38 9.45 -5.46 12.77
CA GLU A 38 8.05 -5.38 12.36
C GLU A 38 7.67 -3.99 11.83
N ASP A 39 8.12 -2.92 12.52
CA ASP A 39 7.78 -1.52 12.17
C ASP A 39 8.99 -0.61 12.40
N ILE A 40 9.66 -0.21 11.31
CA ILE A 40 10.82 0.71 11.36
C ILE A 40 10.43 2.11 11.84
N THR A 41 9.14 2.48 11.78
CA THR A 41 8.71 3.81 12.26
C THR A 41 8.84 3.94 13.78
N ASN A 42 8.89 2.83 14.51
CA ASN A 42 9.18 2.83 15.94
C ASN A 42 10.62 3.23 16.26
N TYR A 43 11.52 3.17 15.27
CA TYR A 43 12.91 3.60 15.35
C TYR A 43 13.12 4.96 14.67
N ASN A 44 12.05 5.75 14.50
CA ASN A 44 12.04 7.07 13.89
C ASN A 44 12.53 7.08 12.43
N GLN A 45 12.33 5.97 11.70
CA GLN A 45 12.65 5.83 10.29
C GLN A 45 11.37 5.96 9.45
N LYS A 46 11.46 6.55 8.27
CA LYS A 46 10.32 6.67 7.34
C LYS A 46 10.06 5.34 6.64
N ALA A 47 8.79 5.01 6.39
CA ALA A 47 8.43 3.81 5.66
C ALA A 47 9.11 3.77 4.27
N SER A 48 9.24 4.91 3.59
CA SER A 48 9.91 5.03 2.29
C SER A 48 11.39 4.63 2.31
N GLU A 49 12.06 4.68 3.47
CA GLU A 49 13.47 4.28 3.60
C GLU A 49 13.67 2.78 3.37
N LEU A 50 12.64 1.95 3.56
CA LEU A 50 12.70 0.51 3.27
C LEU A 50 13.13 0.22 1.83
N ILE A 51 12.75 1.06 0.85
CA ILE A 51 13.17 0.89 -0.54
C ILE A 51 14.69 0.97 -0.62
N LYS A 52 15.26 2.07 -0.12
CA LYS A 52 16.71 2.33 -0.17
C LYS A 52 17.49 1.30 0.66
N GLN A 53 17.02 0.99 1.86
CA GLN A 53 17.65 -0.01 2.73
C GLN A 53 17.67 -1.39 2.09
N THR A 54 16.57 -1.79 1.38
CA THR A 54 16.54 -3.06 0.66
C THR A 54 17.42 -3.00 -0.59
N GLN A 55 17.45 -1.89 -1.32
CA GLN A 55 18.35 -1.72 -2.47
C GLN A 55 19.82 -1.85 -2.09
N ASN A 56 20.21 -1.29 -0.95
CA ASN A 56 21.60 -1.28 -0.48
C ASN A 56 22.02 -2.57 0.24
N GLY A 57 21.07 -3.45 0.60
CA GLY A 57 21.32 -4.68 1.36
C GLY A 57 21.49 -4.46 2.87
N GLU A 58 21.06 -3.29 3.38
CA GLU A 58 20.91 -3.06 4.82
C GLU A 58 19.80 -3.95 5.39
N ILE A 59 18.73 -4.12 4.61
CA ILE A 59 17.62 -5.05 4.76
C ILE A 59 17.63 -5.98 3.54
N ASP A 60 17.39 -7.27 3.78
CA ASP A 60 17.35 -8.25 2.68
C ASP A 60 15.94 -8.37 2.11
N VAL A 61 14.92 -8.39 2.96
CA VAL A 61 13.50 -8.59 2.55
C VAL A 61 12.62 -7.52 3.19
N SER A 62 11.74 -6.94 2.40
CA SER A 62 10.76 -5.97 2.88
C SER A 62 9.48 -5.98 2.05
N TYR A 63 8.47 -5.26 2.53
CA TYR A 63 7.27 -4.93 1.74
C TYR A 63 6.95 -3.45 1.89
N LEU A 64 6.34 -2.86 0.85
CA LEU A 64 5.90 -1.47 0.91
C LEU A 64 4.76 -1.22 -0.09
N PHE A 65 3.89 -0.26 0.23
CA PHE A 65 2.82 0.17 -0.66
C PHE A 65 3.37 0.60 -2.03
N SER A 66 2.76 0.09 -3.11
CA SER A 66 3.24 0.27 -4.49
C SER A 66 3.44 1.74 -4.89
N SER A 67 2.62 2.64 -4.36
CA SER A 67 2.70 4.07 -4.63
C SER A 67 4.05 4.71 -4.25
N TYR A 68 4.77 4.14 -3.29
CA TYR A 68 6.11 4.62 -2.93
C TYR A 68 7.16 4.33 -4.00
N PHE A 69 6.89 3.39 -4.91
CA PHE A 69 7.81 3.01 -5.99
C PHE A 69 7.56 3.78 -7.29
N THR A 70 6.53 4.61 -7.39
CA THR A 70 6.14 5.28 -8.64
C THR A 70 7.17 6.25 -9.18
N HIS A 71 8.07 6.76 -8.35
CA HIS A 71 9.21 7.56 -8.78
C HIS A 71 10.34 6.73 -9.41
N LEU A 72 10.41 5.42 -9.10
CA LEU A 72 11.35 4.47 -9.69
C LEU A 72 10.73 3.77 -10.91
N ILE A 73 9.44 3.45 -10.83
CA ILE A 73 8.68 2.68 -11.82
C ILE A 73 7.37 3.41 -12.10
N PRO A 74 7.35 4.35 -13.06
CA PRO A 74 6.14 5.16 -13.36
C PRO A 74 4.92 4.33 -13.76
N GLU A 75 5.11 3.13 -14.32
CA GLU A 75 4.03 2.20 -14.68
C GLU A 75 3.19 1.75 -13.46
N LEU A 76 3.76 1.81 -12.26
CA LEU A 76 3.03 1.53 -11.02
C LEU A 76 1.90 2.53 -10.75
N MET A 77 1.93 3.73 -11.35
CA MET A 77 0.81 4.69 -11.27
C MET A 77 -0.49 4.10 -11.81
N TYR A 78 -0.42 3.07 -12.67
CA TYR A 78 -1.60 2.32 -13.12
C TYR A 78 -2.41 1.77 -11.95
N LEU A 79 -1.74 1.25 -10.92
CA LEU A 79 -2.37 0.69 -9.74
C LEU A 79 -3.03 1.76 -8.84
N ASP A 80 -2.61 3.01 -8.99
CA ASP A 80 -3.09 4.16 -8.22
C ASP A 80 -4.17 4.99 -8.95
N LEU A 81 -4.55 4.60 -10.19
CA LEU A 81 -5.57 5.33 -10.95
C LEU A 81 -6.90 5.38 -10.19
N PRO A 82 -7.40 6.57 -9.84
CA PRO A 82 -8.57 6.70 -8.99
C PRO A 82 -9.83 6.18 -9.66
N PHE A 83 -10.60 5.34 -8.96
CA PHE A 83 -11.84 4.70 -9.43
C PHE A 83 -11.69 3.85 -10.70
N TYR A 84 -10.48 3.43 -11.04
CA TYR A 84 -10.23 2.63 -12.23
C TYR A 84 -10.63 1.16 -12.05
N PHE A 85 -10.34 0.59 -10.91
CA PHE A 85 -10.72 -0.77 -10.56
C PHE A 85 -12.13 -0.80 -9.95
N ARG A 86 -12.93 -1.78 -10.39
CA ARG A 86 -14.31 -1.95 -9.91
C ARG A 86 -14.37 -2.57 -8.52
N ASN A 87 -13.49 -3.53 -8.28
CA ASN A 87 -13.36 -4.27 -7.02
C ASN A 87 -12.01 -4.99 -6.96
N LYS A 88 -11.77 -5.73 -5.88
CA LYS A 88 -10.57 -6.52 -5.64
C LYS A 88 -10.24 -7.47 -6.80
N ASN A 89 -11.20 -8.26 -7.26
CA ASN A 89 -10.97 -9.24 -8.31
C ASN A 89 -10.59 -8.55 -9.63
N ASP A 90 -11.26 -7.45 -9.97
CA ASP A 90 -10.94 -6.63 -11.15
C ASP A 90 -9.52 -6.07 -11.06
N ALA A 91 -9.08 -5.61 -9.86
CA ALA A 91 -7.74 -5.10 -9.63
C ALA A 91 -6.66 -6.18 -9.83
N PHE A 92 -6.84 -7.36 -9.23
CA PHE A 92 -5.90 -8.48 -9.41
C PHE A 92 -5.88 -9.02 -10.84
N ASN A 93 -7.03 -9.09 -11.53
CA ASN A 93 -7.10 -9.54 -12.93
C ASN A 93 -6.38 -8.56 -13.88
N LYS A 94 -6.50 -7.26 -13.60
CA LYS A 94 -5.82 -6.20 -14.38
C LYS A 94 -4.34 -6.06 -14.04
N LEU A 95 -3.88 -6.61 -12.92
CA LEU A 95 -2.47 -6.82 -12.65
C LEU A 95 -1.98 -8.03 -13.47
N ASN A 96 -2.02 -7.89 -14.80
CA ASN A 96 -1.73 -8.95 -15.75
C ASN A 96 -0.22 -9.26 -15.86
N GLU A 97 0.10 -10.37 -16.54
CA GLU A 97 1.47 -10.85 -16.66
C GLU A 97 2.41 -9.84 -17.36
N LYS A 98 1.90 -9.04 -18.29
CA LYS A 98 2.69 -8.00 -18.98
C LYS A 98 3.16 -6.92 -18.00
N LEU A 99 2.24 -6.39 -17.19
CA LEU A 99 2.58 -5.38 -16.18
C LEU A 99 3.52 -5.95 -15.11
N LYS A 100 3.24 -7.16 -14.62
CA LYS A 100 4.11 -7.85 -13.66
C LYS A 100 5.53 -8.01 -14.21
N LYS A 101 5.67 -8.42 -15.47
CA LYS A 101 6.97 -8.59 -16.13
C LYS A 101 7.73 -7.26 -16.28
N ILE A 102 7.03 -6.16 -16.59
CA ILE A 102 7.63 -4.83 -16.67
C ILE A 102 8.18 -4.43 -15.30
N ILE A 103 7.34 -4.51 -14.25
CA ILE A 103 7.72 -4.16 -12.87
C ILE A 103 8.90 -5.03 -12.41
N TYR A 104 8.83 -6.36 -12.62
CA TYR A 104 9.91 -7.29 -12.26
C TYR A 104 11.23 -6.90 -12.94
N ASN A 105 11.20 -6.65 -14.24
CA ASN A 105 12.41 -6.33 -14.99
C ASN A 105 13.03 -4.97 -14.55
N GLN A 106 12.21 -3.96 -14.30
CA GLN A 106 12.70 -2.66 -13.82
C GLN A 106 13.31 -2.77 -12.43
N LEU A 107 12.64 -3.46 -11.49
CA LEU A 107 13.17 -3.71 -10.14
C LEU A 107 14.52 -4.44 -10.22
N LYS A 108 14.60 -5.53 -11.00
CA LYS A 108 15.78 -6.38 -11.10
C LYS A 108 16.95 -5.69 -11.79
N ASN A 109 16.70 -5.00 -12.91
CA ASN A 109 17.77 -4.51 -13.77
C ASN A 109 18.24 -3.11 -13.38
N SER A 110 17.35 -2.27 -12.82
CA SER A 110 17.65 -0.87 -12.55
C SER A 110 17.72 -0.54 -11.05
N HIS A 111 17.11 -1.36 -10.18
CA HIS A 111 16.92 -0.97 -8.77
C HIS A 111 17.49 -1.96 -7.76
N ASN A 112 18.25 -2.97 -8.19
CA ASN A 112 18.85 -3.99 -7.30
C ASN A 112 17.84 -4.72 -6.40
N LEU A 113 16.60 -4.90 -6.88
CA LEU A 113 15.51 -5.55 -6.18
C LEU A 113 14.92 -6.68 -7.02
N ILE A 114 14.44 -7.73 -6.36
CA ILE A 114 13.64 -8.79 -6.98
C ILE A 114 12.24 -8.75 -6.37
N LEU A 115 11.23 -8.78 -7.23
CA LEU A 115 9.84 -8.90 -6.81
C LEU A 115 9.52 -10.32 -6.43
N LEU A 116 9.11 -10.54 -5.19
CA LEU A 116 8.63 -11.82 -4.66
C LEU A 116 7.11 -11.97 -4.77
N GLY A 117 6.39 -10.84 -4.85
CA GLY A 117 4.93 -10.86 -5.03
C GLY A 117 4.26 -9.52 -4.90
N PHE A 118 2.94 -9.56 -5.17
CA PHE A 118 2.03 -8.46 -4.90
C PHE A 118 1.07 -8.86 -3.78
N TRP A 119 1.04 -8.07 -2.72
CA TRP A 119 0.13 -8.24 -1.60
C TRP A 119 -1.05 -7.28 -1.68
N ASP A 120 -2.16 -7.72 -1.17
CA ASP A 120 -3.38 -6.92 -1.03
C ASP A 120 -3.19 -5.89 0.09
N ASN A 121 -3.22 -4.63 -0.26
CA ASN A 121 -3.20 -3.53 0.73
C ASN A 121 -4.61 -2.98 1.01
N GLY A 122 -5.63 -3.59 0.45
CA GLY A 122 -7.02 -3.23 0.67
C GLY A 122 -7.54 -2.04 -0.13
N THR A 123 -8.83 -1.86 -0.06
CA THR A 123 -9.54 -0.75 -0.70
C THR A 123 -9.41 0.51 0.13
N ARG A 124 -8.99 1.62 -0.50
CA ARG A 124 -8.76 2.89 0.18
C ARG A 124 -10.04 3.73 0.27
N HIS A 125 -10.24 4.30 1.43
CA HIS A 125 -11.40 5.12 1.80
C HIS A 125 -10.95 6.46 2.37
N ILE A 126 -11.84 7.47 2.38
CA ILE A 126 -11.55 8.78 2.97
C ILE A 126 -12.15 8.84 4.37
N SER A 127 -11.38 9.28 5.35
CA SER A 127 -11.89 9.68 6.65
C SER A 127 -11.64 11.14 6.94
N SER A 128 -12.44 11.72 7.83
CA SER A 128 -12.34 13.12 8.23
C SER A 128 -12.67 13.29 9.71
N SER A 129 -12.08 14.29 10.35
CA SER A 129 -12.43 14.72 11.70
C SER A 129 -13.72 15.59 11.74
N LYS A 130 -14.14 16.15 10.60
CA LYS A 130 -15.18 17.18 10.53
C LYS A 130 -16.53 16.66 10.06
N LYS A 131 -16.59 15.90 8.98
CA LYS A 131 -17.82 15.44 8.32
C LYS A 131 -17.57 14.31 7.33
N PHE A 132 -18.63 13.68 6.87
CA PHE A 132 -18.55 12.74 5.75
C PHE A 132 -18.14 13.44 4.44
N ILE A 133 -17.38 12.72 3.61
CA ILE A 133 -16.93 13.16 2.28
C ILE A 133 -17.74 12.42 1.21
N ASN A 134 -18.95 12.89 0.96
CA ASN A 134 -19.87 12.25 0.01
C ASN A 134 -19.80 12.84 -1.40
N THR A 135 -19.34 14.08 -1.53
CA THR A 135 -19.23 14.79 -2.83
C THR A 135 -17.93 15.59 -2.90
N PRO A 136 -17.49 16.01 -4.09
CA PRO A 136 -16.34 16.92 -4.22
C PRO A 136 -16.50 18.23 -3.43
N ASP A 137 -17.72 18.75 -3.29
CA ASP A 137 -17.97 19.97 -2.52
C ASP A 137 -17.61 19.80 -1.04
N ASP A 138 -17.75 18.58 -0.50
CA ASP A 138 -17.35 18.27 0.88
C ASP A 138 -15.84 18.31 1.09
N CYS A 139 -15.05 18.19 0.03
CA CYS A 139 -13.59 18.23 0.08
C CYS A 139 -13.02 19.64 0.24
N THR A 140 -13.82 20.65 -0.16
CA THR A 140 -13.34 22.03 -0.34
C THR A 140 -12.73 22.59 0.93
N GLY A 141 -11.47 23.01 0.82
CA GLY A 141 -10.71 23.67 1.86
C GLY A 141 -10.13 22.77 2.94
N GLN A 142 -10.52 21.48 3.00
CA GLN A 142 -9.98 20.53 3.99
C GLN A 142 -8.54 20.12 3.65
N ILE A 143 -7.69 20.03 4.69
CA ILE A 143 -6.32 19.51 4.58
C ILE A 143 -6.39 18.00 4.64
N ILE A 144 -6.04 17.33 3.53
CA ILE A 144 -5.97 15.87 3.48
C ILE A 144 -4.53 15.37 3.44
N ARG A 145 -4.19 14.41 4.29
CA ARG A 145 -2.94 13.67 4.14
C ARG A 145 -3.05 12.72 2.96
N THR A 146 -2.03 12.75 2.11
CA THR A 146 -1.84 11.78 1.02
C THR A 146 -0.51 11.06 1.15
N THR A 147 -0.38 9.90 0.50
CA THR A 147 0.92 9.30 0.24
C THR A 147 1.78 10.28 -0.59
N PRO A 148 3.12 10.33 -0.41
CA PRO A 148 4.03 11.14 -1.23
C PRO A 148 4.12 10.62 -2.67
N ASN A 149 3.05 10.77 -3.43
CA ASN A 149 2.88 10.32 -4.81
C ASN A 149 2.16 11.43 -5.58
N GLN A 150 2.72 11.84 -6.72
CA GLN A 150 2.19 12.98 -7.48
C GLN A 150 0.75 12.74 -7.96
N LEU A 151 0.43 11.51 -8.39
CA LEU A 151 -0.93 11.18 -8.83
C LEU A 151 -1.95 11.33 -7.69
N HIS A 152 -1.60 10.90 -6.47
CA HIS A 152 -2.46 11.09 -5.29
C HIS A 152 -2.63 12.57 -4.97
N ILE A 153 -1.54 13.36 -4.97
CA ILE A 153 -1.59 14.81 -4.73
C ILE A 153 -2.53 15.49 -5.73
N ASP A 154 -2.35 15.23 -7.02
CA ASP A 154 -3.14 15.85 -8.08
C ASP A 154 -4.61 15.39 -8.05
N THR A 155 -4.85 14.12 -7.71
CA THR A 155 -6.19 13.58 -7.54
C THR A 155 -6.95 14.31 -6.44
N PHE A 156 -6.40 14.37 -5.25
CA PHE A 156 -7.08 14.99 -4.11
C PHE A 156 -7.20 16.51 -4.25
N LYS A 157 -6.19 17.17 -4.85
CA LYS A 157 -6.31 18.58 -5.25
C LYS A 157 -7.47 18.81 -6.21
N SER A 158 -7.66 17.90 -7.17
CA SER A 158 -8.75 18.00 -8.16
C SER A 158 -10.12 17.74 -7.55
N PHE A 159 -10.20 17.02 -6.44
CA PHE A 159 -11.44 16.85 -5.66
C PHE A 159 -11.78 18.07 -4.78
N GLY A 160 -10.86 19.03 -4.63
CA GLY A 160 -11.06 20.26 -3.85
C GLY A 160 -10.32 20.29 -2.50
N PHE A 161 -9.60 19.24 -2.14
CA PHE A 161 -8.76 19.21 -0.94
C PHE A 161 -7.50 20.07 -1.08
N LYS A 162 -6.87 20.35 0.07
CA LYS A 162 -5.49 20.84 0.20
C LYS A 162 -4.60 19.65 0.57
N PRO A 163 -3.94 18.97 -0.39
CA PRO A 163 -3.13 17.80 -0.09
C PRO A 163 -1.87 18.15 0.71
N LYS A 164 -1.59 17.37 1.75
CA LYS A 164 -0.34 17.38 2.53
C LYS A 164 0.32 16.01 2.38
N PRO A 165 1.29 15.84 1.46
CA PRO A 165 1.96 14.56 1.27
C PRO A 165 2.89 14.27 2.46
N LEU A 166 2.62 13.18 3.17
CA LEU A 166 3.39 12.75 4.35
C LEU A 166 3.67 11.25 4.31
N ASP A 167 4.91 10.88 4.62
CA ASP A 167 5.26 9.49 4.94
C ASP A 167 4.49 9.01 6.19
N VAL A 168 4.44 7.70 6.41
CA VAL A 168 3.70 7.11 7.53
C VAL A 168 4.18 7.65 8.88
N LEU A 169 5.50 7.83 9.06
CA LEU A 169 6.06 8.38 10.30
C LEU A 169 5.55 9.79 10.57
N ASP A 170 5.65 10.67 9.57
CA ASP A 170 5.21 12.06 9.69
C ASP A 170 3.68 12.17 9.76
N PHE A 171 2.97 11.27 9.10
CA PHE A 171 1.52 11.17 9.18
C PHE A 171 1.03 10.87 10.60
N LYS A 172 1.64 9.88 11.27
CA LYS A 172 1.29 9.55 12.66
C LYS A 172 1.46 10.78 13.59
N LYS A 173 2.53 11.55 13.41
CA LYS A 173 2.77 12.79 14.16
C LYS A 173 1.74 13.87 13.86
N ALA A 174 1.50 14.15 12.57
CA ALA A 174 0.54 15.17 12.13
C ALA A 174 -0.91 14.85 12.56
N LEU A 175 -1.26 13.55 12.62
CA LEU A 175 -2.56 13.09 13.09
C LEU A 175 -2.78 13.42 14.56
N LEU A 176 -1.79 13.14 15.42
CA LEU A 176 -1.83 13.43 16.85
C LEU A 176 -1.86 14.94 17.14
N ASN A 177 -1.17 15.74 16.33
CA ASN A 177 -1.15 17.19 16.46
C ASN A 177 -2.44 17.88 15.98
N GLY A 178 -3.36 17.15 15.30
CA GLY A 178 -4.55 17.75 14.71
C GLY A 178 -4.29 18.59 13.44
N ASP A 179 -3.15 18.38 12.77
CA ASP A 179 -2.73 19.13 11.57
C ASP A 179 -3.53 18.72 10.31
N LEU A 180 -4.40 17.73 10.42
CA LEU A 180 -5.08 17.08 9.30
C LEU A 180 -6.60 17.06 9.50
N ASP A 181 -7.35 17.58 8.54
CA ASP A 181 -8.81 17.47 8.52
C ASP A 181 -9.27 16.10 8.01
N ALA A 182 -8.52 15.53 7.09
CA ALA A 182 -8.85 14.27 6.43
C ALA A 182 -7.59 13.43 6.12
N GLN A 183 -7.81 12.15 5.84
CA GLN A 183 -6.80 11.23 5.30
C GLN A 183 -7.48 10.15 4.44
N GLU A 184 -6.69 9.39 3.71
CA GLU A 184 -7.17 8.27 2.93
C GLU A 184 -6.27 7.05 3.15
N ASN A 185 -6.90 5.91 3.45
CA ASN A 185 -6.21 4.64 3.71
C ASN A 185 -7.18 3.46 3.55
N PRO A 186 -6.68 2.21 3.43
CA PRO A 186 -7.49 1.04 3.64
C PRO A 186 -7.84 0.86 5.13
N LEU A 187 -8.84 0.03 5.42
CA LEU A 187 -9.32 -0.18 6.79
C LEU A 187 -8.22 -0.73 7.71
N THR A 188 -7.32 -1.58 7.18
CA THR A 188 -6.18 -2.08 7.96
C THR A 188 -5.31 -0.92 8.47
N ASN A 189 -4.87 -0.01 7.60
CA ASN A 189 -4.05 1.14 8.01
C ASN A 189 -4.84 2.13 8.88
N PHE A 190 -6.12 2.34 8.59
CA PHE A 190 -6.99 3.18 9.42
C PHE A 190 -7.03 2.68 10.86
N TYR A 191 -7.10 1.36 11.05
CA TYR A 191 -7.14 0.74 12.37
C TYR A 191 -5.75 0.69 13.01
N GLN A 192 -4.73 0.18 12.30
CA GLN A 192 -3.38 -0.03 12.82
C GLN A 192 -2.67 1.29 13.21
N PHE A 193 -2.92 2.36 12.45
CA PHE A 193 -2.37 3.69 12.77
C PHE A 193 -3.25 4.47 13.74
N LYS A 194 -4.30 3.83 14.32
CA LYS A 194 -5.24 4.43 15.28
C LYS A 194 -5.91 5.71 14.76
N VAL A 195 -6.12 5.81 13.45
CA VAL A 195 -6.75 6.98 12.82
C VAL A 195 -8.13 7.27 13.41
N TYR A 196 -8.83 6.24 13.86
CA TYR A 196 -10.11 6.32 14.52
C TYR A 196 -10.13 7.17 15.80
N GLU A 197 -8.96 7.46 16.41
CA GLU A 197 -8.88 8.31 17.61
C GLU A 197 -9.20 9.77 17.27
N THR A 198 -8.81 10.24 16.10
CA THR A 198 -8.96 11.63 15.64
C THR A 198 -9.97 11.82 14.51
N GLN A 199 -10.17 10.81 13.67
CA GLN A 199 -11.03 10.87 12.48
C GLN A 199 -12.30 10.04 12.69
N LYS A 200 -13.41 10.70 12.99
CA LYS A 200 -14.66 10.03 13.39
C LYS A 200 -15.64 9.78 12.25
N TYR A 201 -15.41 10.35 11.08
CA TYR A 201 -16.26 10.18 9.89
C TYR A 201 -15.49 9.39 8.83
N LEU A 202 -15.91 8.17 8.57
CA LEU A 202 -15.33 7.30 7.52
C LEU A 202 -16.32 7.18 6.37
N THR A 203 -15.95 7.68 5.18
CA THR A 203 -16.73 7.49 3.95
C THR A 203 -16.10 6.40 3.11
N LYS A 204 -16.83 5.31 2.86
CA LYS A 204 -16.40 4.20 2.00
C LYS A 204 -16.44 4.64 0.53
N THR A 205 -15.42 5.36 0.09
CA THR A 205 -15.31 5.90 -1.27
C THR A 205 -14.84 4.86 -2.28
N SER A 206 -14.02 3.91 -1.85
CA SER A 206 -13.39 2.89 -2.71
C SER A 206 -12.74 3.52 -3.95
N HIS A 207 -11.91 4.55 -3.72
CA HIS A 207 -11.34 5.38 -4.78
C HIS A 207 -10.06 4.81 -5.37
N VAL A 208 -9.30 4.00 -4.62
CA VAL A 208 -8.11 3.27 -5.08
C VAL A 208 -8.10 1.89 -4.44
N TYR A 209 -7.64 0.90 -5.18
CA TYR A 209 -7.34 -0.43 -4.66
C TYR A 209 -5.83 -0.57 -4.50
N GLY A 210 -5.38 -0.74 -3.25
CA GLY A 210 -3.96 -0.71 -2.92
C GLY A 210 -3.26 -2.05 -3.09
N PHE A 211 -2.00 -2.00 -3.53
CA PHE A 211 -1.09 -3.14 -3.56
C PHE A 211 0.18 -2.83 -2.76
N CYS A 212 0.76 -3.83 -2.11
CA CYS A 212 2.14 -3.77 -1.65
C CYS A 212 3.03 -4.61 -2.57
N LEU A 213 4.26 -4.15 -2.80
CA LEU A 213 5.32 -4.95 -3.39
C LEU A 213 6.04 -5.69 -2.27
N PHE A 214 6.13 -7.00 -2.37
CA PHE A 214 6.96 -7.86 -1.54
C PHE A 214 8.26 -8.10 -2.29
N ILE A 215 9.38 -7.68 -1.73
CA ILE A 215 10.66 -7.56 -2.44
C ILE A 215 11.82 -8.14 -1.62
N ILE A 216 12.85 -8.58 -2.35
CA ILE A 216 14.14 -8.99 -1.78
C ILE A 216 15.29 -8.26 -2.47
N ASN A 217 16.36 -7.97 -1.75
CA ASN A 217 17.60 -7.46 -2.33
C ASN A 217 18.15 -8.44 -3.37
N LYS A 218 18.48 -7.94 -4.57
CA LYS A 218 18.95 -8.77 -5.69
C LYS A 218 20.26 -9.49 -5.36
N LYS A 219 21.25 -8.78 -4.78
CA LYS A 219 22.55 -9.39 -4.44
C LYS A 219 22.39 -10.47 -3.38
N CYS A 220 21.55 -10.24 -2.37
CA CYS A 220 21.20 -11.25 -1.38
C CYS A 220 20.62 -12.48 -2.07
N PHE A 221 19.58 -12.34 -2.89
CA PHE A 221 18.93 -13.45 -3.59
C PHE A 221 19.91 -14.19 -4.52
N GLU A 222 20.72 -13.47 -5.29
CA GLU A 222 21.70 -14.07 -6.23
C GLU A 222 22.80 -14.84 -5.51
N SER A 223 23.16 -14.45 -4.27
CA SER A 223 24.15 -15.15 -3.43
C SER A 223 23.65 -16.48 -2.84
N LEU A 224 22.34 -16.75 -2.91
CA LEU A 224 21.74 -17.99 -2.42
C LEU A 224 22.09 -19.16 -3.33
N SER A 225 22.21 -20.37 -2.76
CA SER A 225 22.31 -21.62 -3.54
C SER A 225 21.01 -21.86 -4.33
N HIS A 226 21.02 -22.84 -5.21
CA HIS A 226 19.82 -23.22 -5.98
C HIS A 226 18.68 -23.60 -5.04
N ASP A 227 18.93 -24.49 -4.08
CA ASP A 227 17.92 -24.95 -3.12
C ASP A 227 17.39 -23.80 -2.24
N GLU A 228 18.28 -22.91 -1.80
CA GLU A 228 17.89 -21.73 -1.02
C GLU A 228 16.98 -20.77 -1.83
N LYS A 229 17.27 -20.57 -3.12
CA LYS A 229 16.42 -19.79 -4.03
C LYS A 229 15.05 -20.43 -4.22
N GLU A 230 15.00 -21.73 -4.36
CA GLU A 230 13.74 -22.48 -4.46
C GLU A 230 12.91 -22.33 -3.17
N ILE A 231 13.54 -22.45 -1.99
CA ILE A 231 12.85 -22.25 -0.71
C ILE A 231 12.26 -20.84 -0.64
N ILE A 232 13.03 -19.78 -0.93
CA ILE A 232 12.53 -18.40 -0.91
C ILE A 232 11.38 -18.24 -1.90
N THR A 233 11.51 -18.74 -3.13
CA THR A 233 10.49 -18.59 -4.18
C THR A 233 9.21 -19.33 -3.83
N ASN A 234 9.31 -20.58 -3.39
CA ASN A 234 8.15 -21.39 -3.02
C ASN A 234 7.45 -20.83 -1.78
N SER A 235 8.23 -20.43 -0.77
CA SER A 235 7.69 -19.78 0.43
C SER A 235 6.97 -18.46 0.08
N SER A 236 7.53 -17.66 -0.83
CA SER A 236 6.89 -16.43 -1.30
C SER A 236 5.55 -16.70 -1.99
N ASN A 237 5.46 -17.74 -2.83
CA ASN A 237 4.22 -18.09 -3.52
C ASN A 237 3.12 -18.54 -2.53
N ILE A 238 3.48 -19.35 -1.53
CA ILE A 238 2.57 -19.76 -0.45
C ILE A 238 2.10 -18.51 0.32
N THR A 239 3.04 -17.67 0.71
CA THR A 239 2.79 -16.45 1.47
C THR A 239 1.92 -15.45 0.70
N ASN A 240 2.11 -15.30 -0.62
CA ASN A 240 1.27 -14.43 -1.45
C ASN A 240 -0.21 -14.88 -1.46
N SER A 241 -0.47 -16.18 -1.46
CA SER A 241 -1.82 -16.74 -1.38
C SER A 241 -2.41 -16.58 0.02
N PHE A 242 -1.64 -16.88 1.05
CA PHE A 242 -2.00 -16.68 2.45
C PHE A 242 -2.41 -15.22 2.71
N GLN A 243 -1.59 -14.26 2.26
CA GLN A 243 -1.81 -12.84 2.45
C GLN A 243 -3.16 -12.38 1.88
N ARG A 244 -3.49 -12.79 0.67
CA ARG A 244 -4.75 -12.39 0.01
C ARG A 244 -5.99 -12.92 0.73
N ASN A 245 -5.91 -14.14 1.27
CA ASN A 245 -6.98 -14.72 2.07
C ASN A 245 -7.12 -13.96 3.39
N LEU A 246 -6.01 -13.78 4.11
CA LEU A 246 -5.98 -13.06 5.39
C LEU A 246 -6.50 -11.62 5.25
N ALA A 247 -6.09 -10.89 4.19
CA ALA A 247 -6.55 -9.53 3.92
C ALA A 247 -8.06 -9.46 3.68
N THR A 248 -8.64 -10.49 3.07
CA THR A 248 -10.09 -10.55 2.84
C THR A 248 -10.87 -10.79 4.12
N GLU A 249 -10.37 -11.66 5.00
CA GLU A 249 -10.97 -11.94 6.30
C GLU A 249 -10.84 -10.74 7.25
N GLU A 250 -9.66 -10.11 7.26
CA GLU A 250 -9.37 -8.94 8.10
C GLU A 250 -10.29 -7.76 7.78
N GLU A 251 -10.56 -7.46 6.51
CA GLU A 251 -11.40 -6.32 6.12
C GLU A 251 -12.77 -6.36 6.79
N ASN A 252 -13.40 -7.54 6.84
CA ASN A 252 -14.70 -7.73 7.48
C ASN A 252 -14.64 -7.58 9.00
N LEU A 253 -13.56 -8.06 9.63
CA LEU A 253 -13.36 -7.95 11.08
C LEU A 253 -13.08 -6.51 11.50
N LEU A 254 -12.20 -5.83 10.77
CA LEU A 254 -11.82 -4.45 11.07
C LEU A 254 -12.99 -3.49 10.94
N PHE A 255 -13.87 -3.70 9.96
CA PHE A 255 -15.07 -2.88 9.83
C PHE A 255 -15.91 -2.89 11.11
N LYS A 256 -16.15 -4.09 11.67
CA LYS A 256 -16.87 -4.24 12.95
C LYS A 256 -16.13 -3.58 14.14
N GLN A 257 -14.80 -3.70 14.15
CA GLN A 257 -13.98 -3.10 15.22
C GLN A 257 -13.94 -1.57 15.13
N ILE A 258 -13.88 -1.01 13.93
CA ILE A 258 -13.90 0.44 13.70
C ILE A 258 -15.22 1.05 14.20
N ILE A 259 -16.35 0.42 13.93
CA ILE A 259 -17.66 0.87 14.46
C ILE A 259 -17.66 0.89 16.00
N LYS A 260 -17.08 -0.14 16.66
CA LYS A 260 -16.93 -0.17 18.12
C LYS A 260 -16.05 0.95 18.70
N LYS A 261 -15.26 1.62 17.87
CA LYS A 261 -14.43 2.79 18.24
C LYS A 261 -15.17 4.13 18.07
N ASN A 262 -16.50 4.11 17.98
CA ASN A 262 -17.36 5.27 17.76
C ASN A 262 -17.04 6.04 16.47
N VAL A 263 -16.63 5.33 15.42
CA VAL A 263 -16.49 5.89 14.08
C VAL A 263 -17.83 5.75 13.38
N GLN A 264 -18.32 6.86 12.86
CA GLN A 264 -19.49 6.88 12.00
C GLN A 264 -19.06 6.50 10.58
N VAL A 265 -19.81 5.61 9.94
CA VAL A 265 -19.48 5.12 8.60
C VAL A 265 -20.60 5.43 7.63
N SER A 266 -20.26 5.96 6.48
CA SER A 266 -21.17 6.21 5.35
C SER A 266 -20.65 5.51 4.09
N GLU A 267 -21.55 4.97 3.28
CA GLU A 267 -21.24 4.54 1.94
C GLU A 267 -21.60 5.63 0.94
N ILE A 268 -20.64 5.94 0.05
CA ILE A 268 -20.90 6.91 -1.01
C ILE A 268 -21.93 6.34 -1.99
N THR A 269 -22.97 7.11 -2.31
CA THR A 269 -23.98 6.69 -3.31
C THR A 269 -23.36 6.60 -4.70
N LEU A 270 -23.93 5.77 -5.58
CA LEU A 270 -23.49 5.67 -6.98
C LEU A 270 -23.49 7.04 -7.68
N LYS A 271 -24.54 7.85 -7.47
CA LYS A 271 -24.66 9.20 -8.03
C LYS A 271 -23.50 10.11 -7.59
N ASN A 272 -23.13 10.07 -6.32
CA ASN A 272 -22.03 10.87 -5.78
C ASN A 272 -20.67 10.34 -6.21
N LYS A 273 -20.50 9.01 -6.26
CA LYS A 273 -19.29 8.36 -6.77
C LYS A 273 -18.99 8.76 -8.22
N GLU A 274 -20.02 8.89 -9.06
CA GLU A 274 -19.86 9.32 -10.45
C GLU A 274 -19.33 10.76 -10.57
N LYS A 275 -19.61 11.66 -9.61
CA LYS A 275 -19.02 13.01 -9.61
C LYS A 275 -17.49 12.94 -9.47
N PHE A 276 -16.98 12.12 -8.56
CA PHE A 276 -15.53 11.90 -8.39
C PHE A 276 -14.91 11.20 -9.61
N LYS A 277 -15.58 10.17 -10.14
CA LYS A 277 -15.12 9.47 -11.34
C LYS A 277 -14.97 10.40 -12.54
N LYS A 278 -15.94 11.33 -12.73
CA LYS A 278 -15.88 12.31 -13.83
C LYS A 278 -14.64 13.19 -13.74
N ILE A 279 -14.29 13.64 -12.53
CA ILE A 279 -13.05 14.40 -12.28
C ILE A 279 -11.82 13.53 -12.54
N SER A 280 -11.87 12.25 -12.19
CA SER A 280 -10.76 11.30 -12.29
C SER A 280 -10.40 10.91 -13.73
N LYS A 281 -11.33 10.99 -14.69
CA LYS A 281 -11.11 10.58 -16.10
C LYS A 281 -9.86 11.22 -16.73
N LYS A 282 -9.53 12.45 -16.38
CA LYS A 282 -8.34 13.15 -16.90
C LYS A 282 -7.04 12.42 -16.52
N PHE A 283 -6.98 11.79 -15.35
CA PHE A 283 -5.80 11.05 -14.91
C PHE A 283 -5.65 9.75 -15.69
N HIS A 284 -6.78 9.05 -15.96
CA HIS A 284 -6.79 7.86 -16.81
C HIS A 284 -6.27 8.21 -18.22
N ASN A 285 -6.84 9.25 -18.83
CA ASN A 285 -6.43 9.70 -20.18
C ASN A 285 -4.95 10.09 -20.22
N SER A 286 -4.48 10.86 -19.22
CA SER A 286 -3.08 11.26 -19.12
C SER A 286 -2.14 10.07 -18.93
N PHE A 287 -2.53 9.08 -18.13
CA PHE A 287 -1.73 7.88 -17.94
C PHE A 287 -1.62 7.07 -19.23
N PHE A 288 -2.77 6.73 -19.86
CA PHE A 288 -2.78 5.91 -21.06
C PHE A 288 -2.16 6.58 -22.28
N SER A 289 -2.22 7.91 -22.40
CA SER A 289 -1.54 8.64 -23.46
C SER A 289 0.00 8.56 -23.34
N LYS A 290 0.53 8.47 -22.12
CA LYS A 290 1.97 8.35 -21.86
C LYS A 290 2.47 6.91 -21.92
N HIS A 291 1.59 5.93 -21.77
CA HIS A 291 1.91 4.51 -21.65
C HIS A 291 1.14 3.69 -22.72
N ASN A 292 1.13 4.16 -23.98
CA ASN A 292 0.42 3.52 -25.10
C ASN A 292 0.81 2.06 -25.34
N ASN A 293 2.02 1.67 -24.93
CA ASN A 293 2.52 0.29 -25.00
C ASN A 293 1.94 -0.63 -23.92
N LEU A 294 1.26 -0.09 -22.91
CA LEU A 294 0.58 -0.83 -21.85
C LEU A 294 -0.89 -1.09 -22.25
N ASN A 295 -1.16 -1.54 -23.49
CA ASN A 295 -2.50 -1.97 -23.86
C ASN A 295 -2.95 -3.12 -22.95
N PHE A 296 -3.81 -2.79 -21.99
CA PHE A 296 -4.44 -3.68 -21.02
C PHE A 296 -5.79 -4.17 -21.53
#